data_be10925293ded675c38a9723a41533cf
#
_entry.id   be10925293ded675c38a9723a41533cf
#
_cell.length_a   1.000
_cell.length_b   1.000
_cell.length_c   1.000
_cell.angle_alpha   90.00
_cell.angle_beta   90.00
_cell.angle_gamma   90.00
#
_symmetry.space_group_name_H-M   'P 1'
#
loop_
_entity.id
_entity.type
_entity.pdbx_description
1 polymer ?
#
loop_
_entity_poly.entity_id
_entity_poly.type
_entity_poly.pdbx_seq_one_letter_code
_entity_poly.pdbx_strand_id
1 'polypeptide(L)'
;MNTDIEDFINTKNAMGPDDYNNFDVLKWDVQGIKKIFENLLIMLKENKQFLNISDNNILYKKFEGELNKQMRASKIPGLRKSILLNVLNNVLTINDFEKEVRNNFEILKLLLRKKPMRNISGITSITVITAPFPDGQKFSCKHNCYYCPNEPAHEGNGWQAQPRSYLFHEPAVLRANQHKFYAIGQMLNRMDTYFSNGHIIDKLEIIVEGGTYTEYPVDYLERYHRDLFYAANIYFDLRKIYNNYDNCLNDKLDLDLLTNIRQPLSVEEEIKINKTAQVHIIGICIETRPDALDDDWLWRFRKWGVTRVQLGAQHVDNAILKKINRGHTVEQLLWAMKYLKDNCFKIDIHIMPDLPDASVDIDKAMFDYVYSVVCPDQ
;
A
#
# COMPACT_ATOMS: atom_id res chain seq x y z
N MET A 1 8.98 28.93 10.70
CA MET A 1 8.72 27.84 9.73
C MET A 1 9.26 26.47 10.16
N ASN A 2 9.99 26.37 11.29
CA ASN A 2 10.51 25.09 11.82
C ASN A 2 9.69 24.52 12.98
N THR A 3 8.79 25.27 13.58
CA THR A 3 7.96 24.82 14.73
C THR A 3 6.90 23.80 14.34
N ASP A 4 6.30 23.91 13.18
CA ASP A 4 5.22 23.00 12.74
C ASP A 4 5.72 21.58 12.39
N ILE A 5 6.98 21.46 11.99
CA ILE A 5 7.61 20.16 11.67
C ILE A 5 8.07 19.46 12.96
N GLU A 6 8.62 20.21 13.92
CA GLU A 6 9.01 19.69 15.23
C GLU A 6 7.77 19.27 16.06
N ASP A 7 6.69 20.03 16.02
CA ASP A 7 5.42 19.65 16.65
C ASP A 7 4.78 18.43 15.98
N PHE A 8 4.92 18.29 14.66
CA PHE A 8 4.45 17.10 13.93
C PHE A 8 5.30 15.86 14.25
N ILE A 9 6.60 16.02 14.41
CA ILE A 9 7.51 14.92 14.80
C ILE A 9 7.28 14.54 16.26
N ASN A 10 7.12 15.51 17.15
CA ASN A 10 6.89 15.28 18.57
C ASN A 10 5.51 14.66 18.85
N THR A 11 4.47 15.03 18.08
CA THR A 11 3.15 14.36 18.17
C THR A 11 3.20 12.94 17.60
N LYS A 12 4.05 12.64 16.60
CA LYS A 12 4.26 11.27 16.12
C LYS A 12 5.06 10.40 17.09
N ASN A 13 6.05 11.00 17.77
CA ASN A 13 6.88 10.30 18.74
C ASN A 13 6.19 10.11 20.10
N ALA A 14 5.19 10.94 20.43
CA ALA A 14 4.34 10.79 21.62
C ALA A 14 3.22 9.74 21.44
N MET A 15 2.92 9.32 20.20
CA MET A 15 2.01 8.22 19.89
C MET A 15 2.85 6.97 19.60
N GLY A 16 3.03 6.14 20.62
CA GLY A 16 3.64 4.82 20.45
C GLY A 16 2.84 3.97 19.43
N PRO A 17 3.47 2.92 18.86
CA PRO A 17 2.79 1.97 17.97
C PRO A 17 1.52 1.38 18.58
N ASP A 18 1.42 1.33 19.89
CA ASP A 18 0.29 0.78 20.66
C ASP A 18 -1.00 1.61 20.57
N ASP A 19 -0.92 2.92 20.29
CA ASP A 19 -2.11 3.78 20.17
C ASP A 19 -2.91 3.56 18.88
N TYR A 20 -2.36 2.85 17.91
CA TYR A 20 -3.07 2.53 16.67
C TYR A 20 -4.05 1.37 16.80
N ASN A 21 -3.94 0.56 17.84
CA ASN A 21 -4.44 -0.81 17.87
C ASN A 21 -5.36 -1.17 19.05
N ASN A 22 -5.57 -0.29 20.01
CA ASN A 22 -6.52 -0.54 21.09
C ASN A 22 -7.93 -0.04 20.72
N PHE A 23 -8.61 -0.75 19.83
CA PHE A 23 -10.05 -0.62 19.61
C PHE A 23 -10.83 -1.38 20.72
N ASP A 24 -10.56 -1.07 21.95
CA ASP A 24 -11.42 -1.52 23.04
C ASP A 24 -12.71 -0.69 22.96
N VAL A 25 -13.68 -1.20 22.19
CA VAL A 25 -15.00 -0.56 22.01
C VAL A 25 -15.66 -0.26 23.36
N LEU A 26 -15.30 -1.01 24.41
CA LEU A 26 -15.80 -0.80 25.77
C LEU A 26 -15.33 0.53 26.40
N LYS A 27 -14.29 1.15 25.85
CA LYS A 27 -13.81 2.46 26.32
C LYS A 27 -14.54 3.66 25.69
N TRP A 28 -15.38 3.44 24.69
CA TRP A 28 -16.05 4.52 23.98
C TRP A 28 -17.48 4.70 24.43
N ASP A 29 -17.91 5.96 24.55
CA ASP A 29 -19.32 6.29 24.75
C ASP A 29 -20.12 6.01 23.47
N VAL A 30 -20.51 4.74 23.30
CA VAL A 30 -21.29 4.28 22.13
C VAL A 30 -22.61 5.04 21.99
N GLN A 31 -23.26 5.39 23.12
CA GLN A 31 -24.51 6.14 23.10
C GLN A 31 -24.30 7.59 22.64
N GLY A 32 -23.23 8.24 23.11
CA GLY A 32 -22.85 9.56 22.62
C GLY A 32 -22.48 9.54 21.14
N ILE A 33 -21.76 8.52 20.68
CA ILE A 33 -21.42 8.33 19.25
C ILE A 33 -22.70 8.10 18.42
N LYS A 34 -23.64 7.27 18.92
CA LYS A 34 -24.94 7.05 18.26
C LYS A 34 -25.70 8.36 18.06
N LYS A 35 -25.76 9.21 19.11
CA LYS A 35 -26.42 10.53 19.03
C LYS A 35 -25.75 11.44 17.98
N ILE A 36 -24.42 11.41 17.87
CA ILE A 36 -23.73 12.14 16.80
C ILE A 36 -24.18 11.66 15.42
N PHE A 37 -24.27 10.33 15.21
CA PHE A 37 -24.72 9.77 13.94
C PHE A 37 -26.19 10.11 13.64
N GLU A 38 -27.07 10.11 14.63
CA GLU A 38 -28.48 10.52 14.48
C GLU A 38 -28.57 11.97 13.97
N ASN A 39 -27.83 12.88 14.60
CA ASN A 39 -27.79 14.29 14.18
C ASN A 39 -27.24 14.45 12.76
N LEU A 40 -26.18 13.71 12.41
CA LEU A 40 -25.61 13.74 11.05
C LEU A 40 -26.57 13.16 10.01
N LEU A 41 -27.29 12.07 10.33
CA LEU A 41 -28.28 11.48 9.44
C LEU A 41 -29.48 12.41 9.19
N ILE A 42 -29.93 13.15 10.23
CA ILE A 42 -30.95 14.19 10.09
C ILE A 42 -30.44 15.31 9.18
N MET A 43 -29.22 15.78 9.42
CA MET A 43 -28.59 16.80 8.57
C MET A 43 -28.50 16.37 7.10
N LEU A 44 -28.15 15.11 6.85
CA LEU A 44 -28.08 14.53 5.50
C LEU A 44 -29.47 14.43 4.85
N LYS A 45 -30.52 14.14 5.64
CA LYS A 45 -31.92 14.14 5.17
C LYS A 45 -32.38 15.52 4.72
N GLU A 46 -32.02 16.57 5.47
CA GLU A 46 -32.38 17.95 5.19
C GLU A 46 -31.61 18.54 4.02
N ASN A 47 -30.38 18.11 3.80
CA ASN A 47 -29.46 18.65 2.80
C ASN A 47 -29.21 17.68 1.65
N LYS A 48 -30.13 17.61 0.69
CA LYS A 48 -30.01 16.73 -0.50
C LYS A 48 -28.73 16.93 -1.34
N GLN A 49 -28.02 18.03 -1.16
CA GLN A 49 -26.72 18.28 -1.83
C GLN A 49 -25.69 17.19 -1.54
N PHE A 50 -25.76 16.54 -0.38
CA PHE A 50 -24.84 15.45 0.00
C PHE A 50 -25.14 14.12 -0.73
N LEU A 51 -26.22 14.03 -1.50
CA LEU A 51 -26.54 12.84 -2.30
C LEU A 51 -25.63 12.69 -3.55
N ASN A 52 -25.00 13.80 -4.00
CA ASN A 52 -24.14 13.85 -5.19
C ASN A 52 -22.67 14.12 -4.82
N ILE A 53 -22.10 13.31 -3.92
CA ILE A 53 -20.80 13.58 -3.27
C ILE A 53 -19.59 13.20 -4.12
N SER A 54 -19.77 12.51 -5.25
CA SER A 54 -18.69 11.84 -5.95
C SER A 54 -17.42 12.69 -6.20
N ASP A 55 -17.53 14.06 -6.28
CA ASP A 55 -16.38 14.90 -6.62
C ASP A 55 -16.31 16.26 -5.90
N ASN A 56 -17.09 16.49 -4.84
CA ASN A 56 -17.19 17.83 -4.27
C ASN A 56 -16.43 18.01 -2.95
N ASN A 57 -15.17 18.45 -3.04
CA ASN A 57 -14.31 18.78 -1.90
C ASN A 57 -14.96 19.78 -0.91
N ILE A 58 -15.84 20.64 -1.37
CA ILE A 58 -16.54 21.65 -0.55
C ILE A 58 -17.57 20.96 0.35
N LEU A 59 -18.36 20.03 -0.19
CA LEU A 59 -19.35 19.27 0.57
C LEU A 59 -18.67 18.39 1.62
N TYR A 60 -17.56 17.77 1.26
CA TYR A 60 -16.77 16.96 2.19
C TYR A 60 -16.23 17.78 3.38
N LYS A 61 -15.69 18.98 3.12
CA LYS A 61 -15.26 19.91 4.17
C LYS A 61 -16.41 20.39 5.05
N LYS A 62 -17.59 20.65 4.48
CA LYS A 62 -18.80 21.02 5.24
C LYS A 62 -19.22 19.89 6.17
N PHE A 63 -19.21 18.64 5.68
CA PHE A 63 -19.48 17.46 6.51
C PHE A 63 -18.48 17.32 7.66
N GLU A 64 -17.18 17.48 7.38
CA GLU A 64 -16.15 17.43 8.43
C GLU A 64 -16.33 18.54 9.49
N GLY A 65 -16.71 19.74 9.06
CA GLY A 65 -17.04 20.83 9.95
C GLY A 65 -18.20 20.48 10.89
N GLU A 66 -19.26 19.90 10.35
CA GLU A 66 -20.43 19.50 11.17
C GLU A 66 -20.11 18.31 12.08
N LEU A 67 -19.38 17.30 11.59
CA LEU A 67 -18.91 16.19 12.42
C LEU A 67 -18.10 16.70 13.62
N ASN A 68 -17.16 17.58 13.41
CA ASN A 68 -16.34 18.17 14.49
C ASN A 68 -17.21 18.98 15.48
N LYS A 69 -18.21 19.70 15.00
CA LYS A 69 -19.16 20.46 15.84
C LYS A 69 -19.98 19.49 16.71
N GLN A 70 -20.49 18.40 16.15
CA GLN A 70 -21.26 17.38 16.89
C GLN A 70 -20.39 16.69 17.94
N MET A 71 -19.13 16.33 17.62
CA MET A 71 -18.20 15.77 18.59
C MET A 71 -17.93 16.70 19.77
N ARG A 72 -17.72 18.00 19.50
CA ARG A 72 -17.54 19.01 20.56
C ARG A 72 -18.80 19.18 21.42
N ALA A 73 -19.97 19.27 20.82
CA ALA A 73 -21.24 19.41 21.52
C ALA A 73 -21.52 18.20 22.44
N SER A 74 -21.15 17.00 22.01
CA SER A 74 -21.27 15.76 22.79
C SER A 74 -20.18 15.58 23.83
N LYS A 75 -19.22 16.50 23.95
CA LYS A 75 -18.02 16.39 24.83
C LYS A 75 -17.20 15.12 24.56
N ILE A 76 -17.32 14.55 23.37
CA ILE A 76 -16.51 13.42 22.93
C ILE A 76 -15.23 14.00 22.33
N PRO A 77 -14.03 13.63 22.83
CA PRO A 77 -12.78 14.08 22.25
C PRO A 77 -12.71 13.64 20.78
N GLY A 78 -12.01 14.41 19.95
CA GLY A 78 -11.96 14.22 18.50
C GLY A 78 -11.58 12.79 18.10
N LEU A 79 -12.59 11.94 17.86
CA LEU A 79 -12.40 10.56 17.45
C LEU A 79 -11.94 10.50 15.99
N ARG A 80 -11.04 9.57 15.71
CA ARG A 80 -10.66 9.28 14.33
C ARG A 80 -11.85 8.71 13.55
N LYS A 81 -11.97 9.06 12.28
CA LYS A 81 -13.02 8.53 11.40
C LYS A 81 -13.04 7.00 11.34
N SER A 82 -11.87 6.35 11.47
CA SER A 82 -11.78 4.87 11.53
C SER A 82 -12.49 4.28 12.75
N ILE A 83 -12.43 4.96 13.90
CA ILE A 83 -13.16 4.54 15.11
C ILE A 83 -14.67 4.69 14.89
N LEU A 84 -15.10 5.83 14.34
CA LEU A 84 -16.50 6.07 14.04
C LEU A 84 -17.05 5.05 13.03
N LEU A 85 -16.28 4.71 12.01
CA LEU A 85 -16.63 3.66 11.04
C LEU A 85 -16.70 2.27 11.69
N ASN A 86 -15.76 1.95 12.60
CA ASN A 86 -15.78 0.69 13.32
C ASN A 86 -17.06 0.56 14.17
N VAL A 87 -17.43 1.60 14.92
CA VAL A 87 -18.68 1.61 15.70
C VAL A 87 -19.89 1.44 14.77
N LEU A 88 -19.90 2.12 13.61
CA LEU A 88 -21.00 2.06 12.66
C LEU A 88 -21.11 0.72 11.91
N ASN A 89 -20.02 -0.02 11.77
CA ASN A 89 -19.99 -1.30 11.06
C ASN A 89 -20.16 -2.51 11.98
N ASN A 90 -19.67 -2.42 13.22
CA ASN A 90 -19.55 -3.59 14.10
C ASN A 90 -20.40 -3.51 15.38
N VAL A 91 -20.83 -2.32 15.77
CA VAL A 91 -21.56 -2.11 17.04
C VAL A 91 -22.99 -1.63 16.79
N LEU A 92 -23.16 -0.69 15.85
CA LEU A 92 -24.47 -0.15 15.50
C LEU A 92 -24.93 -0.72 14.16
N THR A 93 -26.21 -0.98 14.06
CA THR A 93 -26.86 -1.44 12.83
C THR A 93 -27.78 -0.37 12.28
N ILE A 94 -28.19 -0.51 11.03
CA ILE A 94 -29.19 0.39 10.42
C ILE A 94 -30.50 0.41 11.24
N ASN A 95 -30.79 -0.66 11.96
CA ASN A 95 -32.00 -0.76 12.77
C ASN A 95 -31.94 0.03 14.08
N ASP A 96 -30.74 0.42 14.52
CA ASP A 96 -30.57 1.27 15.70
C ASP A 96 -30.96 2.72 15.49
N PHE A 97 -31.29 3.09 14.23
CA PHE A 97 -31.68 4.45 13.82
C PHE A 97 -33.15 4.50 13.40
N GLU A 98 -33.75 5.69 13.48
CA GLU A 98 -35.14 5.94 13.05
C GLU A 98 -35.30 5.60 11.56
N LYS A 99 -36.45 4.99 11.21
CA LYS A 99 -36.75 4.53 9.86
C LYS A 99 -36.59 5.62 8.79
N GLU A 100 -36.90 6.86 9.16
CA GLU A 100 -36.88 8.02 8.26
C GLU A 100 -35.48 8.48 7.82
N VAL A 101 -34.44 8.14 8.57
CA VAL A 101 -33.05 8.55 8.27
C VAL A 101 -32.21 7.41 7.73
N ARG A 102 -32.72 6.18 7.74
CA ARG A 102 -31.99 4.96 7.30
C ARG A 102 -31.49 5.04 5.86
N ASN A 103 -32.20 5.73 4.99
CA ASN A 103 -31.79 5.89 3.58
C ASN A 103 -30.46 6.62 3.43
N ASN A 104 -30.00 7.37 4.42
CA ASN A 104 -28.75 8.10 4.41
C ASN A 104 -27.60 7.35 5.12
N PHE A 105 -27.84 6.13 5.62
CA PHE A 105 -26.86 5.36 6.39
C PHE A 105 -25.59 5.03 5.56
N GLU A 106 -25.77 4.59 4.32
CA GLU A 106 -24.64 4.31 3.44
C GLU A 106 -23.89 5.57 3.02
N ILE A 107 -24.61 6.70 2.86
CA ILE A 107 -23.99 8.00 2.59
C ILE A 107 -23.13 8.44 3.77
N LEU A 108 -23.59 8.25 5.01
CA LEU A 108 -22.83 8.54 6.22
C LEU A 108 -21.51 7.72 6.25
N LYS A 109 -21.57 6.42 5.92
CA LYS A 109 -20.37 5.57 5.81
C LYS A 109 -19.40 6.10 4.75
N LEU A 110 -19.89 6.50 3.59
CA LEU A 110 -19.06 7.07 2.52
C LEU A 110 -18.36 8.36 2.97
N LEU A 111 -19.06 9.23 3.69
CA LEU A 111 -18.52 10.50 4.20
C LEU A 111 -17.50 10.32 5.34
N LEU A 112 -17.65 9.26 6.12
CA LEU A 112 -16.68 8.90 7.15
C LEU A 112 -15.42 8.22 6.57
N ARG A 113 -15.44 7.78 5.30
CA ARG A 113 -14.29 7.18 4.65
C ARG A 113 -13.08 8.13 4.68
N LYS A 114 -11.92 7.62 5.07
CA LYS A 114 -10.68 8.40 5.09
C LYS A 114 -10.01 8.35 3.73
N LYS A 115 -9.68 9.51 3.16
CA LYS A 115 -9.01 9.64 1.84
C LYS A 115 -9.76 8.90 0.72
N PRO A 116 -11.02 9.26 0.42
CA PRO A 116 -11.88 8.51 -0.52
C PRO A 116 -11.28 8.39 -1.93
N MET A 117 -10.43 9.35 -2.34
CA MET A 117 -9.76 9.35 -3.66
C MET A 117 -8.87 8.13 -3.91
N ARG A 118 -8.41 7.43 -2.85
CA ARG A 118 -7.48 6.30 -3.01
C ARG A 118 -8.06 5.10 -3.75
N ASN A 119 -9.37 4.93 -3.73
CA ASN A 119 -10.08 3.81 -4.36
C ASN A 119 -11.06 4.26 -5.43
N ILE A 120 -10.91 5.47 -5.98
CA ILE A 120 -11.83 5.98 -6.99
C ILE A 120 -11.78 5.15 -8.28
N SER A 121 -10.64 4.55 -8.58
CA SER A 121 -10.47 3.61 -9.70
C SER A 121 -11.14 2.25 -9.47
N GLY A 122 -11.65 1.98 -8.26
CA GLY A 122 -12.13 0.67 -7.86
C GLY A 122 -11.02 -0.35 -7.55
N ILE A 123 -9.76 0.07 -7.52
CA ILE A 123 -8.59 -0.77 -7.23
C ILE A 123 -7.88 -0.26 -5.99
N THR A 124 -7.50 -1.16 -5.09
CA THR A 124 -6.68 -0.84 -3.92
C THR A 124 -5.24 -1.25 -4.18
N SER A 125 -4.34 -0.26 -4.22
CA SER A 125 -2.91 -0.52 -4.37
C SER A 125 -2.25 -0.79 -3.01
N ILE A 126 -1.49 -1.89 -2.93
CA ILE A 126 -0.73 -2.30 -1.75
C ILE A 126 0.74 -2.46 -2.10
N THR A 127 1.60 -1.68 -1.45
CA THR A 127 3.04 -1.85 -1.52
C THR A 127 3.53 -2.78 -0.42
N VAL A 128 4.37 -3.74 -0.78
CA VAL A 128 5.09 -4.67 0.08
C VAL A 128 6.58 -4.62 -0.22
N ILE A 129 7.40 -4.78 0.80
CA ILE A 129 8.87 -4.68 0.68
C ILE A 129 9.48 -6.06 0.93
N THR A 130 10.39 -6.48 0.05
CA THR A 130 11.17 -7.71 0.20
C THR A 130 12.28 -7.57 1.25
N ALA A 131 12.75 -8.68 1.79
CA ALA A 131 13.76 -8.68 2.85
C ALA A 131 15.12 -8.11 2.37
N PRO A 132 15.90 -7.47 3.26
CA PRO A 132 17.26 -7.02 2.94
C PRO A 132 18.23 -8.19 2.71
N PHE A 133 18.02 -9.31 3.41
CA PHE A 133 18.85 -10.52 3.39
C PHE A 133 17.97 -11.77 3.16
N PRO A 134 17.42 -11.94 1.94
CA PRO A 134 16.50 -13.04 1.66
C PRO A 134 17.24 -14.39 1.74
N ASP A 135 16.70 -15.32 2.54
CA ASP A 135 17.22 -16.68 2.71
C ASP A 135 18.73 -16.75 3.02
N GLY A 136 19.24 -15.81 3.80
CA GLY A 136 20.65 -15.74 4.18
C GLY A 136 21.57 -15.12 3.13
N GLN A 137 21.06 -14.66 2.00
CA GLN A 137 21.80 -13.83 1.06
C GLN A 137 22.17 -12.50 1.73
N LYS A 138 23.44 -12.11 1.63
CA LYS A 138 23.97 -10.93 2.35
C LYS A 138 23.75 -9.60 1.61
N PHE A 139 22.91 -9.57 0.60
CA PHE A 139 22.58 -8.39 -0.19
C PHE A 139 21.17 -8.52 -0.79
N SER A 140 20.54 -7.39 -1.09
CA SER A 140 19.29 -7.29 -1.86
C SER A 140 19.52 -6.75 -3.27
N CYS A 141 20.72 -6.25 -3.57
CA CYS A 141 21.17 -5.83 -4.88
C CYS A 141 22.69 -5.88 -4.94
N LYS A 142 23.27 -6.54 -5.97
CA LYS A 142 24.72 -6.63 -6.17
C LYS A 142 25.35 -5.38 -6.76
N HIS A 143 24.52 -4.45 -7.29
CA HIS A 143 24.98 -3.24 -7.95
C HIS A 143 25.25 -2.13 -6.94
N ASN A 144 26.14 -1.20 -7.32
CA ASN A 144 26.50 -0.06 -6.49
C ASN A 144 26.34 1.25 -7.25
N CYS A 145 25.11 1.57 -7.64
CA CYS A 145 24.80 2.86 -8.26
C CYS A 145 25.03 3.99 -7.25
N TYR A 146 25.65 5.10 -7.69
CA TYR A 146 26.10 6.15 -6.77
C TYR A 146 24.95 6.93 -6.10
N TYR A 147 23.80 6.99 -6.73
CA TYR A 147 22.60 7.64 -6.17
C TYR A 147 21.82 6.73 -5.19
N CYS A 148 22.10 5.43 -5.17
CA CYS A 148 21.31 4.46 -4.47
C CYS A 148 21.70 4.40 -2.99
N PRO A 149 20.81 4.75 -2.02
CA PRO A 149 21.12 4.68 -0.62
C PRO A 149 21.33 3.24 -0.16
N ASN A 150 22.13 3.09 0.88
CA ASN A 150 22.37 1.83 1.56
C ASN A 150 22.36 2.09 3.05
N GLU A 151 21.33 1.62 3.73
CA GLU A 151 21.18 1.80 5.17
C GLU A 151 21.48 0.49 5.91
N PRO A 152 22.70 0.33 6.47
CA PRO A 152 23.04 -0.81 7.30
C PRO A 152 22.32 -0.75 8.65
N ALA A 153 22.40 -1.84 9.42
CA ALA A 153 21.92 -1.89 10.78
C ALA A 153 22.66 -0.89 11.68
N HIS A 154 21.94 -0.05 12.40
CA HIS A 154 22.45 0.90 13.38
C HIS A 154 21.38 1.20 14.45
N GLU A 155 21.74 1.92 15.51
CA GLU A 155 20.86 2.20 16.65
C GLU A 155 19.56 2.93 16.20
N GLY A 156 19.67 3.92 15.32
CA GLY A 156 18.54 4.74 14.84
C GLY A 156 17.50 3.97 14.03
N ASN A 157 17.82 2.76 13.54
CA ASN A 157 16.88 1.88 12.84
C ASN A 157 16.62 0.56 13.59
N GLY A 158 16.87 0.54 14.92
CA GLY A 158 16.63 -0.63 15.75
C GLY A 158 17.51 -1.83 15.37
N TRP A 159 18.71 -1.59 14.86
CA TRP A 159 19.66 -2.60 14.40
C TRP A 159 19.13 -3.48 13.25
N GLN A 160 18.28 -2.89 12.39
CA GLN A 160 17.72 -3.54 11.20
C GLN A 160 18.32 -2.94 9.93
N ALA A 161 19.06 -3.74 9.15
CA ALA A 161 19.49 -3.33 7.82
C ALA A 161 18.28 -3.21 6.90
N GLN A 162 18.33 -2.24 5.95
CA GLN A 162 17.25 -2.04 5.00
C GLN A 162 17.59 -2.61 3.62
N PRO A 163 16.59 -2.98 2.80
CA PRO A 163 16.83 -3.36 1.41
C PRO A 163 17.50 -2.20 0.67
N ARG A 164 18.38 -2.52 -0.26
CA ARG A 164 19.06 -1.49 -1.07
C ARG A 164 18.05 -0.56 -1.73
N SER A 165 18.30 0.74 -1.74
CA SER A 165 17.44 1.80 -2.24
C SER A 165 16.37 2.32 -1.28
N TYR A 166 16.18 1.72 -0.12
CA TYR A 166 15.13 2.04 0.84
C TYR A 166 15.72 2.47 2.19
N LEU A 167 15.01 3.41 2.86
CA LEU A 167 15.41 3.97 4.15
C LEU A 167 14.38 3.62 5.25
N PHE A 168 14.86 3.37 6.46
CA PHE A 168 14.06 2.91 7.60
C PHE A 168 12.81 3.76 7.88
N HIS A 169 12.92 5.10 7.78
CA HIS A 169 11.83 6.01 8.09
C HIS A 169 10.74 6.12 7.01
N GLU A 170 10.88 5.47 5.88
CA GLU A 170 9.85 5.42 4.84
C GLU A 170 8.62 4.64 5.34
N PRO A 171 7.37 5.13 5.12
CA PRO A 171 6.18 4.50 5.69
C PRO A 171 5.96 3.04 5.29
N ALA A 172 6.34 2.65 4.06
CA ALA A 172 6.24 1.27 3.61
C ALA A 172 7.30 0.39 4.28
N VAL A 173 8.51 0.92 4.45
CA VAL A 173 9.64 0.25 5.08
C VAL A 173 9.41 0.06 6.58
N LEU A 174 8.88 1.07 7.29
CA LEU A 174 8.49 0.92 8.70
C LEU A 174 7.50 -0.23 8.90
N ARG A 175 6.49 -0.32 8.04
CA ARG A 175 5.53 -1.45 8.07
C ARG A 175 6.22 -2.78 7.80
N ALA A 176 7.10 -2.84 6.80
CA ALA A 176 7.85 -4.06 6.48
C ALA A 176 8.72 -4.53 7.65
N ASN A 177 9.40 -3.60 8.34
CA ASN A 177 10.17 -3.89 9.55
C ASN A 177 9.28 -4.45 10.67
N GLN A 178 8.10 -3.86 10.93
CA GLN A 178 7.13 -4.37 11.92
C GLN A 178 6.76 -5.82 11.67
N HIS A 179 6.64 -6.20 10.40
CA HIS A 179 6.30 -7.56 9.97
C HIS A 179 7.52 -8.39 9.54
N LYS A 180 8.75 -7.98 9.91
CA LYS A 180 10.00 -8.69 9.57
C LYS A 180 10.10 -9.03 8.07
N PHE A 181 9.59 -8.17 7.22
CA PHE A 181 9.51 -8.32 5.77
C PHE A 181 8.70 -9.53 5.27
N TYR A 182 7.92 -10.20 6.13
CA TYR A 182 7.02 -11.27 5.69
C TYR A 182 5.86 -10.70 4.86
N ALA A 183 5.64 -11.28 3.69
CA ALA A 183 4.59 -10.86 2.76
C ALA A 183 3.20 -10.90 3.39
N ILE A 184 2.87 -12.00 4.10
CA ILE A 184 1.56 -12.19 4.74
C ILE A 184 1.25 -11.05 5.71
N GLY A 185 2.19 -10.73 6.62
CA GLY A 185 1.99 -9.68 7.62
C GLY A 185 1.79 -8.30 7.00
N GLN A 186 2.59 -7.95 5.99
CA GLN A 186 2.46 -6.68 5.28
C GLN A 186 1.11 -6.58 4.54
N MET A 187 0.68 -7.65 3.87
CA MET A 187 -0.60 -7.73 3.17
C MET A 187 -1.78 -7.57 4.11
N LEU A 188 -1.84 -8.40 5.16
CA LEU A 188 -2.93 -8.37 6.13
C LEU A 188 -3.05 -7.02 6.82
N ASN A 189 -1.93 -6.46 7.31
CA ASN A 189 -1.89 -5.13 7.92
C ASN A 189 -2.42 -4.05 6.97
N ARG A 190 -2.04 -4.12 5.69
CA ARG A 190 -2.45 -3.10 4.72
C ARG A 190 -3.92 -3.23 4.34
N MET A 191 -4.40 -4.44 4.11
CA MET A 191 -5.82 -4.71 3.84
C MET A 191 -6.67 -4.24 5.02
N ASP A 192 -6.27 -4.54 6.24
CA ASP A 192 -6.99 -4.12 7.43
C ASP A 192 -6.99 -2.60 7.62
N THR A 193 -5.87 -1.94 7.35
CA THR A 193 -5.80 -0.47 7.34
C THR A 193 -6.80 0.14 6.35
N TYR A 194 -6.94 -0.41 5.15
CA TYR A 194 -7.90 0.08 4.17
C TYR A 194 -9.33 -0.22 4.60
N PHE A 195 -9.60 -1.44 5.05
CA PHE A 195 -10.92 -1.85 5.49
C PHE A 195 -11.42 -0.98 6.66
N SER A 196 -10.58 -0.80 7.69
CA SER A 196 -10.90 0.03 8.88
C SER A 196 -11.11 1.51 8.53
N ASN A 197 -10.53 1.99 7.42
CA ASN A 197 -10.77 3.32 6.89
C ASN A 197 -11.97 3.40 5.92
N GLY A 198 -12.77 2.33 5.79
CA GLY A 198 -13.99 2.28 5.00
C GLY A 198 -13.81 2.04 3.51
N HIS A 199 -12.63 1.57 3.09
CA HIS A 199 -12.39 1.23 1.69
C HIS A 199 -12.84 -0.20 1.37
N ILE A 200 -13.30 -0.39 0.14
CA ILE A 200 -13.57 -1.71 -0.43
C ILE A 200 -12.23 -2.31 -0.84
N ILE A 201 -11.99 -3.57 -0.45
CA ILE A 201 -10.75 -4.30 -0.74
C ILE A 201 -11.02 -5.56 -1.58
N ASP A 202 -11.87 -5.45 -2.57
CA ASP A 202 -12.23 -6.56 -3.46
C ASP A 202 -11.21 -6.79 -4.59
N LYS A 203 -10.50 -5.74 -5.03
CA LYS A 203 -9.51 -5.78 -6.12
C LYS A 203 -8.21 -5.11 -5.67
N LEU A 204 -7.14 -5.89 -5.66
CA LEU A 204 -5.81 -5.44 -5.26
C LEU A 204 -4.84 -5.39 -6.43
N GLU A 205 -4.09 -4.32 -6.56
CA GLU A 205 -2.83 -4.26 -7.29
C GLU A 205 -1.69 -4.25 -6.28
N ILE A 206 -0.80 -5.23 -6.37
CA ILE A 206 0.34 -5.37 -5.46
C ILE A 206 1.58 -4.78 -6.12
N ILE A 207 2.30 -3.93 -5.41
CA ILE A 207 3.60 -3.40 -5.82
C ILE A 207 4.65 -4.01 -4.91
N VAL A 208 5.52 -4.84 -5.49
CA VAL A 208 6.62 -5.50 -4.78
C VAL A 208 7.87 -4.65 -4.99
N GLU A 209 8.28 -4.00 -3.93
CA GLU A 209 9.45 -3.14 -3.86
C GLU A 209 10.57 -3.81 -3.05
N GLY A 210 11.80 -3.28 -3.16
CA GLY A 210 12.96 -3.79 -2.46
C GLY A 210 14.24 -3.54 -3.24
N GLY A 211 15.22 -4.46 -3.15
CA GLY A 211 16.42 -4.43 -4.00
C GLY A 211 16.09 -4.79 -5.46
N THR A 212 17.10 -5.12 -6.26
CA THR A 212 16.86 -5.60 -7.62
C THR A 212 16.15 -6.95 -7.59
N TYR A 213 14.90 -7.00 -8.06
CA TYR A 213 14.03 -8.17 -7.94
C TYR A 213 14.67 -9.46 -8.47
N THR A 214 15.30 -9.41 -9.63
CA THR A 214 15.96 -10.55 -10.27
C THR A 214 17.28 -11.00 -9.60
N GLU A 215 17.73 -10.33 -8.56
CA GLU A 215 18.89 -10.72 -7.75
C GLU A 215 18.50 -11.55 -6.51
N TYR A 216 17.21 -11.69 -6.24
CA TYR A 216 16.71 -12.47 -5.12
C TYR A 216 16.73 -13.98 -5.43
N PRO A 217 16.91 -14.86 -4.42
CA PRO A 217 16.78 -16.30 -4.62
C PRO A 217 15.39 -16.67 -5.17
N VAL A 218 15.35 -17.54 -6.16
CA VAL A 218 14.11 -17.95 -6.84
C VAL A 218 13.10 -18.53 -5.86
N ASP A 219 13.55 -19.43 -4.97
CA ASP A 219 12.70 -20.08 -3.97
C ASP A 219 12.10 -19.07 -2.96
N TYR A 220 12.88 -18.03 -2.62
CA TYR A 220 12.38 -16.94 -1.78
C TYR A 220 11.25 -16.19 -2.48
N LEU A 221 11.42 -15.80 -3.74
CA LEU A 221 10.42 -15.08 -4.50
C LEU A 221 9.16 -15.93 -4.76
N GLU A 222 9.31 -17.23 -5.05
CA GLU A 222 8.18 -18.12 -5.23
C GLU A 222 7.33 -18.22 -3.96
N ARG A 223 7.97 -18.39 -2.79
CA ARG A 223 7.27 -18.35 -1.50
C ARG A 223 6.65 -16.97 -1.24
N TYR A 224 7.37 -15.90 -1.57
CA TYR A 224 6.87 -14.54 -1.38
C TYR A 224 5.58 -14.31 -2.17
N HIS A 225 5.53 -14.70 -3.45
CA HIS A 225 4.32 -14.60 -4.28
C HIS A 225 3.20 -15.50 -3.79
N ARG A 226 3.50 -16.74 -3.43
CA ARG A 226 2.53 -17.64 -2.78
C ARG A 226 1.87 -16.95 -1.58
N ASP A 227 2.66 -16.32 -0.73
CA ASP A 227 2.21 -15.70 0.50
C ASP A 227 1.37 -14.44 0.25
N LEU A 228 1.62 -13.68 -0.84
CA LEU A 228 0.75 -12.59 -1.27
C LEU A 228 -0.67 -13.09 -1.61
N PHE A 229 -0.77 -14.13 -2.42
CA PHE A 229 -2.06 -14.72 -2.79
C PHE A 229 -2.75 -15.39 -1.61
N TYR A 230 -2.01 -16.13 -0.80
CA TYR A 230 -2.52 -16.76 0.40
C TYR A 230 -3.14 -15.73 1.36
N ALA A 231 -2.45 -14.63 1.66
CA ALA A 231 -2.96 -13.57 2.51
C ALA A 231 -4.27 -12.96 1.99
N ALA A 232 -4.36 -12.72 0.68
CA ALA A 232 -5.59 -12.23 0.05
C ALA A 232 -6.74 -13.26 0.15
N ASN A 233 -6.44 -14.53 -0.07
CA ASN A 233 -7.42 -15.61 -0.07
C ASN A 233 -8.05 -15.84 1.29
N ILE A 234 -7.27 -15.73 2.38
CA ILE A 234 -7.74 -16.03 3.74
C ILE A 234 -8.27 -14.80 4.49
N TYR A 235 -8.13 -13.58 3.96
CA TYR A 235 -8.37 -12.34 4.71
C TYR A 235 -9.75 -12.28 5.37
N PHE A 236 -10.81 -12.56 4.64
CA PHE A 236 -12.16 -12.50 5.20
C PHE A 236 -12.50 -13.70 6.12
N ASP A 237 -11.90 -14.86 5.89
CA ASP A 237 -12.08 -16.00 6.79
C ASP A 237 -11.38 -15.74 8.13
N LEU A 238 -10.20 -15.14 8.09
CA LEU A 238 -9.49 -14.68 9.26
C LEU A 238 -10.34 -13.66 10.06
N ARG A 239 -10.98 -12.70 9.37
CA ARG A 239 -11.87 -11.72 10.01
C ARG A 239 -13.13 -12.32 10.64
N LYS A 240 -13.67 -13.41 10.10
CA LYS A 240 -14.82 -14.11 10.71
C LYS A 240 -14.44 -14.80 12.02
N ILE A 241 -13.23 -15.37 12.08
CA ILE A 241 -12.75 -16.10 13.26
C ILE A 241 -12.38 -15.13 14.38
N TYR A 242 -11.75 -14.02 14.04
CA TYR A 242 -11.26 -13.02 14.98
C TYR A 242 -12.06 -11.73 14.85
N ASN A 243 -13.16 -11.61 15.62
CA ASN A 243 -14.01 -10.41 15.64
C ASN A 243 -13.28 -9.12 16.07
N ASN A 244 -12.12 -9.23 16.71
CA ASN A 244 -11.22 -8.13 17.08
C ASN A 244 -9.82 -8.44 16.55
N TYR A 245 -9.62 -8.15 15.27
CA TYR A 245 -8.38 -8.36 14.55
C TYR A 245 -7.20 -7.53 15.04
N ASP A 246 -7.50 -6.44 15.74
CA ASP A 246 -6.52 -5.45 16.18
C ASP A 246 -5.46 -6.01 17.12
N ASN A 247 -5.78 -7.05 17.88
CA ASN A 247 -4.83 -7.68 18.81
C ASN A 247 -3.93 -8.74 18.17
N CYS A 248 -4.28 -9.27 16.99
CA CYS A 248 -3.53 -10.37 16.36
C CYS A 248 -2.45 -9.90 15.40
N LEU A 249 -2.53 -8.66 14.89
CA LEU A 249 -1.57 -8.14 13.90
C LEU A 249 -0.50 -7.23 14.49
N ASN A 250 -0.61 -6.87 15.78
CA ASN A 250 0.17 -5.77 16.32
C ASN A 250 1.58 -6.11 16.76
N ASP A 251 1.87 -7.26 17.30
CA ASP A 251 3.22 -7.51 17.83
C ASP A 251 3.91 -8.78 17.32
N LYS A 252 3.15 -9.76 16.90
CA LYS A 252 3.67 -10.99 16.28
C LYS A 252 2.55 -11.55 15.44
N LEU A 253 2.73 -11.56 14.12
CA LEU A 253 1.93 -12.43 13.29
C LEU A 253 2.13 -13.84 13.86
N ASP A 254 1.19 -14.31 14.65
CA ASP A 254 1.21 -15.66 15.13
C ASP A 254 0.92 -16.56 13.93
N LEU A 255 1.97 -17.10 13.34
CA LEU A 255 1.85 -18.02 12.21
C LEU A 255 0.99 -19.23 12.58
N ASP A 256 0.93 -19.59 13.88
CA ASP A 256 0.07 -20.65 14.37
C ASP A 256 -1.41 -20.27 14.26
N LEU A 257 -1.78 -18.99 14.35
CA LEU A 257 -3.15 -18.54 14.09
C LEU A 257 -3.57 -18.73 12.63
N LEU A 258 -2.66 -18.52 11.68
CA LEU A 258 -2.94 -18.73 10.26
C LEU A 258 -3.14 -20.22 9.94
N THR A 259 -2.42 -21.10 10.64
CA THR A 259 -2.55 -22.55 10.46
C THR A 259 -3.91 -23.07 10.87
N ASN A 260 -4.64 -22.37 11.78
CA ASN A 260 -6.01 -22.70 12.14
C ASN A 260 -7.03 -22.48 11.02
N ILE A 261 -6.69 -21.69 9.99
CA ILE A 261 -7.52 -21.51 8.79
C ILE A 261 -7.19 -22.62 7.79
N ARG A 262 -5.98 -22.64 7.31
CA ARG A 262 -5.34 -23.68 6.48
C ARG A 262 -3.87 -23.37 6.25
N GLN A 263 -3.09 -24.35 5.85
CA GLN A 263 -1.73 -24.15 5.40
C GLN A 263 -1.69 -23.50 4.00
N PRO A 264 -0.66 -22.68 3.70
CA PRO A 264 -0.41 -22.24 2.33
C PRO A 264 -0.16 -23.44 1.40
N LEU A 265 -0.74 -23.40 0.22
CA LEU A 265 -0.53 -24.38 -0.85
C LEU A 265 0.62 -23.94 -1.78
N SER A 266 0.76 -24.50 -2.97
CA SER A 266 1.69 -24.00 -3.99
C SER A 266 1.24 -22.62 -4.51
N VAL A 267 2.13 -21.87 -5.15
CA VAL A 267 1.80 -20.57 -5.72
C VAL A 267 0.70 -20.68 -6.79
N GLU A 268 0.74 -21.72 -7.60
CA GLU A 268 -0.26 -21.99 -8.64
C GLU A 268 -1.65 -22.28 -8.05
N GLU A 269 -1.71 -23.03 -6.97
CA GLU A 269 -2.96 -23.33 -6.28
C GLU A 269 -3.53 -22.08 -5.60
N GLU A 270 -2.70 -21.26 -4.96
CA GLU A 270 -3.14 -20.00 -4.36
C GLU A 270 -3.65 -19.01 -5.42
N ILE A 271 -3.00 -18.93 -6.59
CA ILE A 271 -3.49 -18.15 -7.73
C ILE A 271 -4.84 -18.69 -8.22
N LYS A 272 -5.00 -20.01 -8.29
CA LYS A 272 -6.26 -20.63 -8.72
C LYS A 272 -7.40 -20.32 -7.74
N ILE A 273 -7.14 -20.41 -6.43
CA ILE A 273 -8.11 -20.07 -5.38
C ILE A 273 -8.49 -18.58 -5.49
N ASN A 274 -7.51 -17.71 -5.75
CA ASN A 274 -7.72 -16.26 -5.82
C ASN A 274 -8.70 -15.84 -6.93
N LYS A 275 -8.90 -16.67 -7.96
CA LYS A 275 -9.89 -16.40 -9.04
C LYS A 275 -11.34 -16.33 -8.52
N THR A 276 -11.63 -16.95 -7.38
CA THR A 276 -12.97 -16.99 -6.78
C THR A 276 -13.00 -16.46 -5.35
N ALA A 277 -11.88 -15.96 -4.84
CA ALA A 277 -11.78 -15.36 -3.52
C ALA A 277 -12.58 -14.06 -3.43
N GLN A 278 -12.87 -13.58 -2.21
CA GLN A 278 -13.51 -12.27 -2.02
C GLN A 278 -12.55 -11.10 -2.29
N VAL A 279 -11.25 -11.32 -2.14
CA VAL A 279 -10.19 -10.35 -2.44
C VAL A 279 -9.38 -10.88 -3.61
N HIS A 280 -9.47 -10.21 -4.76
CA HIS A 280 -8.77 -10.61 -5.97
C HIS A 280 -7.48 -9.81 -6.13
N ILE A 281 -6.34 -10.45 -6.32
CA ILE A 281 -5.14 -9.80 -6.83
C ILE A 281 -5.28 -9.74 -8.35
N ILE A 282 -5.53 -8.54 -8.87
CA ILE A 282 -5.75 -8.31 -10.31
C ILE A 282 -4.47 -7.97 -11.07
N GLY A 283 -3.41 -7.65 -10.35
CA GLY A 283 -2.10 -7.34 -10.91
C GLY A 283 -1.02 -7.33 -9.86
N ILE A 284 0.17 -7.75 -10.26
CA ILE A 284 1.38 -7.63 -9.47
C ILE A 284 2.40 -6.85 -10.30
N CYS A 285 2.94 -5.81 -9.70
CA CYS A 285 4.00 -4.98 -10.22
C CYS A 285 5.31 -5.32 -9.52
N ILE A 286 6.39 -5.48 -10.25
CA ILE A 286 7.75 -5.69 -9.72
C ILE A 286 8.71 -4.67 -10.28
N GLU A 287 9.80 -4.38 -9.57
CA GLU A 287 10.84 -3.46 -10.00
C GLU A 287 12.11 -4.22 -10.39
N THR A 288 12.65 -3.95 -11.57
CA THR A 288 13.92 -4.54 -11.97
C THR A 288 14.74 -3.64 -12.87
N ARG A 289 15.90 -4.10 -13.28
CA ARG A 289 16.86 -3.43 -14.15
C ARG A 289 16.69 -3.91 -15.58
N PRO A 290 16.97 -3.05 -16.59
CA PRO A 290 16.93 -3.44 -18.00
C PRO A 290 17.89 -4.58 -18.36
N ASP A 291 19.06 -4.64 -17.71
CA ASP A 291 20.12 -5.63 -17.93
C ASP A 291 19.95 -6.96 -17.14
N ALA A 292 18.80 -7.14 -16.48
CA ALA A 292 18.57 -8.25 -15.59
C ALA A 292 17.37 -9.14 -16.02
N LEU A 293 17.02 -9.11 -17.30
CA LEU A 293 15.91 -9.86 -17.89
C LEU A 293 16.43 -10.97 -18.80
N ASP A 294 15.79 -12.13 -18.73
CA ASP A 294 15.96 -13.28 -19.60
C ASP A 294 14.66 -14.08 -19.70
N ASP A 295 14.65 -15.14 -20.54
CA ASP A 295 13.48 -15.99 -20.78
C ASP A 295 13.01 -16.68 -19.50
N ASP A 296 13.94 -17.12 -18.65
CA ASP A 296 13.64 -17.77 -17.38
C ASP A 296 12.92 -16.83 -16.42
N TRP A 297 13.34 -15.56 -16.34
CA TRP A 297 12.68 -14.57 -15.52
C TRP A 297 11.29 -14.22 -16.04
N LEU A 298 11.11 -14.06 -17.36
CA LEU A 298 9.81 -13.76 -17.93
C LEU A 298 8.82 -14.90 -17.70
N TRP A 299 9.27 -16.14 -17.83
CA TRP A 299 8.46 -17.33 -17.52
C TRP A 299 8.04 -17.34 -16.04
N ARG A 300 8.97 -17.09 -15.10
CA ARG A 300 8.68 -16.99 -13.66
C ARG A 300 7.71 -15.86 -13.36
N PHE A 301 7.89 -14.69 -13.97
CA PHE A 301 6.95 -13.58 -13.80
C PHE A 301 5.52 -13.99 -14.15
N ARG A 302 5.34 -14.68 -15.28
CA ARG A 302 4.02 -15.21 -15.67
C ARG A 302 3.48 -16.22 -14.68
N LYS A 303 4.31 -17.18 -14.28
CA LYS A 303 3.96 -18.21 -13.31
C LYS A 303 3.50 -17.61 -11.97
N TRP A 304 4.13 -16.54 -11.55
CA TRP A 304 3.83 -15.88 -10.26
C TRP A 304 2.79 -14.76 -10.34
N GLY A 305 2.15 -14.55 -11.47
CA GLY A 305 1.07 -13.59 -11.63
C GLY A 305 1.51 -12.15 -11.82
N VAL A 306 2.77 -11.89 -12.17
CA VAL A 306 3.25 -10.54 -12.51
C VAL A 306 2.59 -10.06 -13.80
N THR A 307 2.08 -8.83 -13.77
CA THR A 307 1.40 -8.19 -14.91
C THR A 307 2.09 -6.93 -15.39
N ARG A 308 2.91 -6.32 -14.52
CA ARG A 308 3.60 -5.05 -14.76
C ARG A 308 5.04 -5.13 -14.28
N VAL A 309 5.94 -4.53 -15.05
CA VAL A 309 7.36 -4.42 -14.71
C VAL A 309 7.75 -2.95 -14.72
N GLN A 310 8.27 -2.46 -13.62
CA GLN A 310 8.86 -1.14 -13.49
C GLN A 310 10.36 -1.26 -13.79
N LEU A 311 10.78 -0.61 -14.88
CA LEU A 311 12.18 -0.60 -15.31
C LEU A 311 12.91 0.63 -14.79
N GLY A 312 13.97 0.43 -14.02
CA GLY A 312 14.85 1.50 -13.59
C GLY A 312 15.74 1.98 -14.73
N ALA A 313 15.21 2.73 -15.67
CA ALA A 313 15.97 3.36 -16.76
C ALA A 313 16.94 4.41 -16.25
N GLN A 314 16.47 5.25 -15.33
CA GLN A 314 17.14 6.36 -14.68
C GLN A 314 17.44 7.53 -15.64
N HIS A 315 18.14 7.31 -16.75
CA HIS A 315 18.42 8.31 -17.77
C HIS A 315 18.52 7.67 -19.16
N VAL A 316 18.46 8.49 -20.22
CA VAL A 316 18.60 8.08 -21.64
C VAL A 316 19.89 8.59 -22.28
N ASP A 317 20.91 8.87 -21.48
CA ASP A 317 22.26 9.22 -21.91
C ASP A 317 23.27 8.24 -21.31
N ASN A 318 24.01 7.53 -22.17
CA ASN A 318 24.99 6.53 -21.75
C ASN A 318 26.19 7.14 -20.97
N ALA A 319 26.53 8.40 -21.17
CA ALA A 319 27.59 9.07 -20.42
C ALA A 319 27.13 9.29 -18.95
N ILE A 320 25.92 9.75 -18.76
CA ILE A 320 25.30 9.91 -17.43
C ILE A 320 25.12 8.56 -16.75
N LEU A 321 24.57 7.55 -17.44
CA LEU A 321 24.43 6.19 -16.89
C LEU A 321 25.78 5.62 -16.43
N LYS A 322 26.84 5.83 -17.21
CA LYS A 322 28.20 5.43 -16.81
C LYS A 322 28.70 6.22 -15.61
N LYS A 323 28.47 7.53 -15.58
CA LYS A 323 28.88 8.43 -14.48
C LYS A 323 28.30 7.99 -13.14
N ILE A 324 27.03 7.61 -13.11
CA ILE A 324 26.34 7.16 -11.89
C ILE A 324 26.54 5.66 -11.58
N ASN A 325 27.44 5.00 -12.29
CA ASN A 325 27.70 3.55 -12.14
C ASN A 325 26.44 2.69 -12.31
N ARG A 326 25.58 3.02 -13.28
CA ARG A 326 24.30 2.31 -13.44
C ARG A 326 24.47 0.91 -14.02
N GLY A 327 25.41 0.73 -14.96
CA GLY A 327 25.82 -0.58 -15.49
C GLY A 327 25.05 -1.07 -16.71
N HIS A 328 23.87 -0.53 -17.03
CA HIS A 328 23.20 -0.78 -18.32
C HIS A 328 23.33 0.40 -19.27
N THR A 329 23.00 0.19 -20.55
CA THR A 329 22.98 1.21 -21.60
C THR A 329 21.56 1.52 -22.07
N VAL A 330 21.41 2.59 -22.86
CA VAL A 330 20.12 2.96 -23.47
C VAL A 330 19.63 1.87 -24.43
N GLU A 331 20.54 1.24 -25.17
CA GLU A 331 20.21 0.15 -26.08
C GLU A 331 19.65 -1.06 -25.35
N GLN A 332 20.20 -1.38 -24.16
CA GLN A 332 19.67 -2.43 -23.30
C GLN A 332 18.29 -2.06 -22.73
N LEU A 333 18.05 -0.79 -22.40
CA LEU A 333 16.72 -0.32 -22.01
C LEU A 333 15.69 -0.55 -23.12
N LEU A 334 16.00 -0.11 -24.34
CA LEU A 334 15.10 -0.26 -25.50
C LEU A 334 14.82 -1.75 -25.79
N TRP A 335 15.87 -2.59 -25.73
CA TRP A 335 15.72 -4.03 -25.86
C TRP A 335 14.79 -4.60 -24.77
N ALA A 336 15.02 -4.26 -23.51
CA ALA A 336 14.21 -4.75 -22.39
C ALA A 336 12.74 -4.34 -22.51
N MET A 337 12.48 -3.12 -22.94
CA MET A 337 11.12 -2.64 -23.17
C MET A 337 10.42 -3.41 -24.29
N LYS A 338 11.10 -3.57 -25.44
CA LYS A 338 10.56 -4.38 -26.54
C LYS A 338 10.29 -5.81 -26.07
N TYR A 339 11.24 -6.41 -25.37
CA TYR A 339 11.18 -7.77 -24.88
C TYR A 339 9.99 -7.99 -23.92
N LEU A 340 9.76 -7.07 -22.98
CA LEU A 340 8.60 -7.10 -22.09
C LEU A 340 7.27 -6.86 -22.84
N LYS A 341 7.21 -5.92 -23.79
CA LYS A 341 6.02 -5.66 -24.62
C LYS A 341 5.65 -6.85 -25.46
N ASP A 342 6.61 -7.47 -26.16
CA ASP A 342 6.41 -8.67 -26.99
C ASP A 342 5.86 -9.84 -26.15
N ASN A 343 6.20 -9.88 -24.87
CA ASN A 343 5.67 -10.82 -23.89
C ASN A 343 4.44 -10.32 -23.12
N CYS A 344 3.76 -9.27 -23.58
CA CYS A 344 2.51 -8.72 -23.05
C CYS A 344 2.57 -8.28 -21.58
N PHE A 345 3.70 -7.77 -21.09
CA PHE A 345 3.78 -7.09 -19.79
C PHE A 345 3.45 -5.61 -19.95
N LYS A 346 2.78 -5.03 -18.95
CA LYS A 346 2.73 -3.58 -18.78
C LYS A 346 4.08 -3.09 -18.31
N ILE A 347 4.49 -1.90 -18.75
CA ILE A 347 5.81 -1.33 -18.42
C ILE A 347 5.61 0.06 -17.85
N ASP A 348 6.27 0.32 -16.72
CA ASP A 348 6.51 1.66 -16.22
C ASP A 348 8.02 1.91 -16.28
N ILE A 349 8.43 3.16 -16.55
CA ILE A 349 9.83 3.54 -16.65
C ILE A 349 10.12 4.53 -15.52
N HIS A 350 11.10 4.22 -14.70
CA HIS A 350 11.61 5.14 -13.70
C HIS A 350 12.76 5.95 -14.30
N ILE A 351 12.61 7.28 -14.33
CA ILE A 351 13.64 8.24 -14.76
C ILE A 351 13.97 9.19 -13.61
N MET A 352 15.21 9.64 -13.58
CA MET A 352 15.74 10.53 -12.56
C MET A 352 16.36 11.76 -13.21
N PRO A 353 15.72 12.92 -13.19
CA PRO A 353 16.37 14.18 -13.53
C PRO A 353 17.38 14.60 -12.46
N ASP A 354 18.21 15.58 -12.79
CA ASP A 354 19.22 16.17 -11.90
C ASP A 354 20.29 15.18 -11.41
N LEU A 355 20.64 14.21 -12.26
CA LEU A 355 21.75 13.30 -12.01
C LEU A 355 23.10 14.02 -12.23
N PRO A 356 24.21 13.55 -11.63
CA PRO A 356 25.54 14.10 -11.87
C PRO A 356 25.86 14.22 -13.36
N ASP A 357 26.32 15.41 -13.78
CA ASP A 357 26.59 15.82 -15.14
C ASP A 357 25.34 16.03 -16.04
N ALA A 358 24.13 15.85 -15.53
CA ALA A 358 22.92 16.29 -16.21
C ALA A 358 22.70 17.79 -16.04
N SER A 359 22.20 18.44 -17.08
CA SER A 359 21.73 19.81 -17.03
C SER A 359 20.21 19.83 -17.29
N VAL A 360 19.58 20.97 -17.02
CA VAL A 360 18.15 21.15 -17.29
C VAL A 360 17.78 20.85 -18.74
N ASP A 361 18.67 21.23 -19.69
CA ASP A 361 18.42 20.99 -21.12
C ASP A 361 18.61 19.52 -21.50
N ILE A 362 19.56 18.82 -20.87
CA ILE A 362 19.75 17.37 -21.02
C ILE A 362 18.54 16.63 -20.46
N ASP A 363 18.05 17.02 -19.29
CA ASP A 363 16.86 16.41 -18.69
C ASP A 363 15.61 16.65 -19.54
N LYS A 364 15.42 17.85 -20.11
CA LYS A 364 14.32 18.09 -21.05
C LYS A 364 14.42 17.20 -22.29
N ALA A 365 15.63 17.10 -22.88
CA ALA A 365 15.86 16.20 -24.00
C ALA A 365 15.60 14.72 -23.65
N MET A 366 15.86 14.30 -22.41
CA MET A 366 15.49 12.97 -21.91
C MET A 366 13.96 12.77 -21.95
N PHE A 367 13.16 13.73 -21.50
CA PHE A 367 11.70 13.64 -21.59
C PHE A 367 11.22 13.57 -23.04
N ASP A 368 11.75 14.42 -23.92
CA ASP A 368 11.41 14.42 -25.35
C ASP A 368 11.75 13.06 -25.99
N TYR A 369 12.90 12.48 -25.64
CA TYR A 369 13.30 11.16 -26.11
C TYR A 369 12.34 10.07 -25.62
N VAL A 370 11.97 10.09 -24.34
CA VAL A 370 11.02 9.12 -23.78
C VAL A 370 9.68 9.17 -24.52
N TYR A 371 9.14 10.36 -24.77
CA TYR A 371 7.85 10.50 -25.47
C TYR A 371 7.94 10.12 -26.95
N SER A 372 9.04 10.45 -27.64
CA SER A 372 9.14 10.26 -29.10
C SER A 372 9.65 8.87 -29.50
N VAL A 373 10.54 8.28 -28.72
CA VAL A 373 11.23 7.03 -29.08
C VAL A 373 10.80 5.86 -28.23
N VAL A 374 10.60 6.11 -26.93
CA VAL A 374 10.27 5.07 -25.96
C VAL A 374 8.77 4.79 -25.90
N CYS A 375 7.94 5.81 -26.07
CA CYS A 375 6.48 5.76 -26.05
C CYS A 375 5.86 6.48 -27.26
N PRO A 376 6.18 6.11 -28.50
CA PRO A 376 5.78 6.86 -29.69
C PRO A 376 4.27 6.91 -29.95
N ASP A 377 3.48 6.04 -29.30
CA ASP A 377 2.05 5.89 -29.53
C ASP A 377 1.17 6.51 -28.42
N GLN A 378 1.73 7.43 -27.61
CA GLN A 378 0.98 8.14 -26.55
C GLN A 378 0.75 9.61 -26.86
#